data_0fdbb10db121628f6e887d0ea53f8337
#
_entry.id   0fdbb10db121628f6e887d0ea53f8337
#
_cell.length_a   1.000
_cell.length_b   1.000
_cell.length_c   1.000
_cell.angle_alpha   90.00
_cell.angle_beta   90.00
_cell.angle_gamma   90.00
#
_symmetry.space_group_name_H-M   'P 1'
#
loop_
_entity.id
_entity.type
_entity.pdbx_description
1 polymer ?
#
loop_
_entity_poly.entity_id
_entity_poly.type
_entity_poly.pdbx_seq_one_letter_code
_entity_poly.pdbx_strand_id
1 'polypeptide(L)'
;FLEGAVRDNRIKADDFGAGIARFTKKRKERFWELDFLRGLCVVLMVFDHFMFNMMDVLPVVNEFFGTTLGRELSKYALVYWKGDFRNTVRFFVICTFFVLCGISCTLSKSNFKRGFLLALCALGITGVTGVIESYYEGFIVRFGVLHMLAAAVLMYAVVDLLARLALLPVK
;
A
#
# COMPACT_ATOMS: atom_id res chain seq x y z
N PHE A 1 -27.22 57.30 8.89
CA PHE A 1 -27.98 56.23 8.19
C PHE A 1 -27.09 55.38 7.26
N LEU A 2 -26.10 55.96 6.57
CA LEU A 2 -25.22 55.28 5.64
C LEU A 2 -24.17 54.41 6.36
N GLU A 3 -23.67 54.79 7.52
CA GLU A 3 -22.68 53.99 8.28
C GLU A 3 -23.24 52.64 8.79
N GLY A 4 -24.51 52.63 9.20
CA GLY A 4 -25.20 51.39 9.61
C GLY A 4 -25.36 50.38 8.48
N ALA A 5 -25.69 50.85 7.28
CA ALA A 5 -25.86 49.97 6.10
C ALA A 5 -24.53 49.39 5.61
N VAL A 6 -23.44 50.17 5.68
CA VAL A 6 -22.08 49.68 5.32
C VAL A 6 -21.57 48.65 6.33
N ARG A 7 -21.87 48.84 7.62
CA ARG A 7 -21.51 47.90 8.68
C ARG A 7 -22.27 46.57 8.59
N ASP A 8 -23.59 46.63 8.28
CA ASP A 8 -24.43 45.45 8.11
C ASP A 8 -24.00 44.62 6.88
N ASN A 9 -23.64 45.25 5.77
CA ASN A 9 -23.14 44.58 4.58
C ASN A 9 -21.78 43.95 4.81
N ARG A 10 -20.90 44.54 5.64
CA ARG A 10 -19.58 43.96 5.98
C ARG A 10 -19.75 42.73 6.84
N ILE A 11 -20.64 42.75 7.83
CA ILE A 11 -20.93 41.60 8.70
C ILE A 11 -21.48 40.42 7.85
N LYS A 12 -22.39 40.70 6.90
CA LYS A 12 -22.91 39.64 5.98
C LYS A 12 -21.86 39.08 5.05
N ALA A 13 -20.90 39.89 4.59
CA ALA A 13 -19.77 39.41 3.76
C ALA A 13 -18.81 38.54 4.55
N ASP A 14 -18.56 38.89 5.82
CA ASP A 14 -17.69 38.10 6.71
C ASP A 14 -18.33 36.75 7.08
N ASP A 15 -19.65 36.73 7.35
CA ASP A 15 -20.41 35.49 7.59
C ASP A 15 -20.47 34.59 6.34
N PHE A 16 -20.60 35.17 5.17
CA PHE A 16 -20.57 34.43 3.91
C PHE A 16 -19.18 33.84 3.62
N GLY A 17 -18.11 34.61 3.87
CA GLY A 17 -16.75 34.16 3.79
C GLY A 17 -16.43 33.04 4.79
N ALA A 18 -16.89 33.17 6.04
CA ALA A 18 -16.79 32.14 7.06
C ALA A 18 -17.60 30.88 6.71
N GLY A 19 -18.76 31.03 6.09
CA GLY A 19 -19.58 29.94 5.55
C GLY A 19 -18.83 29.17 4.45
N ILE A 20 -18.28 29.87 3.46
CA ILE A 20 -17.48 29.26 2.38
C ILE A 20 -16.24 28.57 2.96
N ALA A 21 -15.52 29.18 3.91
CA ALA A 21 -14.37 28.58 4.57
C ALA A 21 -14.73 27.30 5.35
N ARG A 22 -15.91 27.21 5.94
CA ARG A 22 -16.44 25.98 6.57
C ARG A 22 -16.77 24.90 5.54
N PHE A 23 -17.33 25.26 4.39
CA PHE A 23 -17.59 24.31 3.29
C PHE A 23 -16.30 23.79 2.65
N THR A 24 -15.28 24.63 2.50
CA THR A 24 -13.99 24.23 1.93
C THR A 24 -13.13 23.43 2.92
N LYS A 25 -13.35 23.60 4.23
CA LYS A 25 -12.75 22.82 5.31
C LYS A 25 -13.62 21.60 5.68
N LYS A 26 -14.38 21.04 4.75
CA LYS A 26 -14.93 19.70 4.95
C LYS A 26 -13.74 18.77 5.04
N ARG A 27 -13.31 18.46 6.27
CA ARG A 27 -12.31 17.43 6.56
C ARG A 27 -12.68 16.25 5.72
N LYS A 28 -11.79 15.84 4.83
CA LYS A 28 -11.87 14.56 4.16
C LYS A 28 -11.97 13.54 5.28
N GLU A 29 -13.17 13.05 5.56
CA GLU A 29 -13.36 12.05 6.61
C GLU A 29 -12.45 10.89 6.23
N ARG A 30 -11.42 10.66 7.05
CA ARG A 30 -10.55 9.51 6.90
C ARG A 30 -11.36 8.32 7.39
N PHE A 31 -11.61 7.40 6.53
CA PHE A 31 -12.20 6.11 6.87
C PHE A 31 -11.11 5.30 7.61
N TRP A 32 -11.06 5.49 8.93
CA TRP A 32 -10.05 4.83 9.78
C TRP A 32 -10.14 3.31 9.71
N GLU A 33 -11.32 2.76 9.41
CA GLU A 33 -11.56 1.34 9.20
C GLU A 33 -10.75 0.80 8.02
N LEU A 34 -10.68 1.56 6.91
CA LEU A 34 -9.88 1.17 5.74
C LEU A 34 -8.39 1.22 6.04
N ASP A 35 -7.95 2.22 6.80
CA ASP A 35 -6.56 2.34 7.20
C ASP A 35 -6.17 1.25 8.20
N PHE A 36 -7.05 0.89 9.14
CA PHE A 36 -6.88 -0.22 10.07
C PHE A 36 -6.80 -1.56 9.35
N LEU A 37 -7.74 -1.84 8.44
CA LEU A 37 -7.77 -3.09 7.69
C LEU A 37 -6.52 -3.25 6.81
N ARG A 38 -6.04 -2.15 6.22
CA ARG A 38 -4.79 -2.11 5.46
C ARG A 38 -3.58 -2.43 6.34
N GLY A 39 -3.52 -1.82 7.53
CA GLY A 39 -2.48 -2.09 8.53
C GLY A 39 -2.49 -3.56 8.95
N LEU A 40 -3.66 -4.13 9.21
CA LEU A 40 -3.82 -5.54 9.55
C LEU A 40 -3.30 -6.46 8.44
N CYS A 41 -3.65 -6.19 7.18
CA CYS A 41 -3.12 -6.95 6.03
C CYS A 41 -1.59 -6.89 5.96
N VAL A 42 -0.99 -5.72 6.22
CA VAL A 42 0.48 -5.58 6.23
C VAL A 42 1.10 -6.39 7.37
N VAL A 43 0.55 -6.35 8.57
CA VAL A 43 1.03 -7.14 9.72
C VAL A 43 0.98 -8.64 9.41
N LEU A 44 -0.12 -9.12 8.83
CA LEU A 44 -0.26 -10.53 8.45
C LEU A 44 0.74 -10.93 7.36
N MET A 45 1.00 -10.04 6.39
CA MET A 45 2.04 -10.28 5.38
C MET A 45 3.44 -10.32 5.98
N VAL A 46 3.77 -9.40 6.89
CA VAL A 46 5.08 -9.40 7.59
C VAL A 46 5.24 -10.68 8.39
N PHE A 47 4.19 -11.14 9.08
CA PHE A 47 4.21 -12.41 9.81
C PHE A 47 4.44 -13.60 8.88
N ASP A 48 3.78 -13.67 7.73
CA ASP A 48 3.97 -14.74 6.74
C ASP A 48 5.42 -14.77 6.21
N HIS A 49 6.00 -13.60 5.92
CA HIS A 49 7.41 -13.50 5.51
C HIS A 49 8.39 -13.85 6.64
N PHE A 50 8.06 -13.48 7.88
CA PHE A 50 8.86 -13.88 9.03
C PHE A 50 8.90 -15.41 9.18
N MET A 51 7.75 -16.09 9.06
CA MET A 51 7.68 -17.55 9.10
C MET A 51 8.44 -18.19 7.94
N PHE A 52 8.40 -17.59 6.74
CA PHE A 52 9.22 -18.03 5.62
C PHE A 52 10.71 -17.96 5.94
N ASN A 53 11.19 -16.83 6.45
CA ASN A 53 12.61 -16.68 6.81
C ASN A 53 13.03 -17.66 7.91
N MET A 54 12.16 -17.98 8.87
CA MET A 54 12.44 -18.99 9.90
C MET A 54 12.53 -20.41 9.32
N MET A 55 11.77 -20.68 8.26
CA MET A 55 11.79 -21.98 7.61
C MET A 55 12.99 -22.15 6.67
N ASP A 56 13.30 -21.14 5.87
CA ASP A 56 14.20 -21.22 4.73
C ASP A 56 15.60 -20.66 5.03
N VAL A 57 15.67 -19.48 5.61
CA VAL A 57 16.92 -18.76 5.85
C VAL A 57 17.62 -19.24 7.13
N LEU A 58 16.88 -19.50 8.19
CA LEU A 58 17.47 -19.85 9.48
C LEU A 58 18.27 -21.17 9.47
N PRO A 59 17.86 -22.24 8.76
CA PRO A 59 18.70 -23.45 8.60
C PRO A 59 20.04 -23.15 7.93
N VAL A 60 20.05 -22.31 6.87
CA VAL A 60 21.29 -21.93 6.15
C VAL A 60 22.23 -21.14 7.07
N VAL A 61 21.68 -20.20 7.84
CA VAL A 61 22.46 -19.42 8.83
C VAL A 61 23.02 -20.32 9.91
N ASN A 62 22.25 -21.29 10.41
CA ASN A 62 22.72 -22.25 11.41
C ASN A 62 23.88 -23.13 10.89
N GLU A 63 23.78 -23.56 9.64
CA GLU A 63 24.85 -24.35 9.00
C GLU A 63 26.11 -23.52 8.84
N PHE A 64 26.01 -22.29 8.39
CA PHE A 64 27.14 -21.38 8.19
C PHE A 64 27.85 -21.01 9.49
N PHE A 65 27.13 -20.76 10.57
CA PHE A 65 27.70 -20.37 11.86
C PHE A 65 27.93 -21.55 12.82
N GLY A 66 27.56 -22.77 12.44
CA GLY A 66 27.66 -23.96 13.30
C GLY A 66 26.73 -23.86 14.53
N THR A 67 25.64 -23.13 14.46
CA THR A 67 24.71 -22.89 15.56
C THR A 67 23.45 -23.74 15.43
N THR A 68 22.71 -23.87 16.53
CA THR A 68 21.40 -24.57 16.56
C THR A 68 20.26 -23.63 16.93
N LEU A 69 20.51 -22.32 16.74
CA LEU A 69 19.57 -21.27 17.14
C LEU A 69 18.23 -21.45 16.41
N GLY A 70 17.16 -21.44 17.18
CA GLY A 70 15.81 -21.46 16.59
C GLY A 70 15.42 -22.74 15.85
N ARG A 71 16.12 -23.85 16.02
CA ARG A 71 15.79 -25.15 15.36
C ARG A 71 14.33 -25.56 15.60
N GLU A 72 13.83 -25.37 16.81
CA GLU A 72 12.41 -25.66 17.11
C GLU A 72 11.47 -24.71 16.41
N LEU A 73 11.83 -23.42 16.34
CA LEU A 73 11.03 -22.40 15.63
C LEU A 73 10.96 -22.71 14.12
N SER A 74 12.08 -23.18 13.52
CA SER A 74 12.10 -23.61 12.12
C SER A 74 11.16 -24.80 11.85
N LYS A 75 11.06 -25.75 12.79
CA LYS A 75 10.10 -26.87 12.68
C LYS A 75 8.65 -26.38 12.71
N TYR A 76 8.31 -25.48 13.64
CA TYR A 76 6.97 -24.88 13.70
C TYR A 76 6.66 -24.05 12.44
N ALA A 77 7.64 -23.31 11.93
CA ALA A 77 7.51 -22.55 10.69
C ALA A 77 7.24 -23.47 9.49
N LEU A 78 7.88 -24.64 9.42
CA LEU A 78 7.66 -25.63 8.38
C LEU A 78 6.23 -26.22 8.42
N VAL A 79 5.72 -26.52 9.63
CA VAL A 79 4.34 -27.01 9.83
C VAL A 79 3.34 -25.92 9.40
N TYR A 80 3.56 -24.68 9.84
CA TYR A 80 2.75 -23.53 9.42
C TYR A 80 2.78 -23.35 7.89
N TRP A 81 3.96 -23.44 7.27
CA TRP A 81 4.14 -23.23 5.83
C TRP A 81 3.40 -24.25 4.97
N LYS A 82 3.36 -25.52 5.39
CA LYS A 82 2.66 -26.61 4.69
C LYS A 82 1.16 -26.63 4.95
N GLY A 83 0.63 -25.81 5.85
CA GLY A 83 -0.77 -25.80 6.24
C GLY A 83 -1.69 -25.20 5.17
N ASP A 84 -2.76 -25.91 4.81
CA ASP A 84 -3.79 -25.41 3.89
C ASP A 84 -4.52 -24.18 4.43
N PHE A 85 -4.68 -24.10 5.74
CA PHE A 85 -5.24 -22.93 6.41
C PHE A 85 -4.46 -21.65 6.11
N ARG A 86 -3.12 -21.71 6.19
CA ARG A 86 -2.25 -20.59 5.82
C ARG A 86 -2.48 -20.15 4.38
N ASN A 87 -2.53 -21.07 3.43
CA ASN A 87 -2.71 -20.76 2.00
C ASN A 87 -4.05 -20.04 1.76
N THR A 88 -5.10 -20.50 2.43
CA THR A 88 -6.43 -19.88 2.37
C THR A 88 -6.40 -18.46 2.96
N VAL A 89 -5.85 -18.28 4.16
CA VAL A 89 -5.75 -16.96 4.81
C VAL A 89 -4.91 -15.99 3.97
N ARG A 90 -3.76 -16.44 3.46
CA ARG A 90 -2.90 -15.65 2.58
C ARG A 90 -3.65 -15.16 1.34
N PHE A 91 -4.43 -16.02 0.70
CA PHE A 91 -5.24 -15.65 -0.46
C PHE A 91 -6.22 -14.52 -0.12
N PHE A 92 -6.98 -14.67 0.98
CA PHE A 92 -7.92 -13.64 1.42
C PHE A 92 -7.22 -12.32 1.80
N VAL A 93 -6.10 -12.38 2.48
CA VAL A 93 -5.31 -11.18 2.85
C VAL A 93 -4.84 -10.44 1.60
N ILE A 94 -4.32 -11.14 0.60
CA ILE A 94 -3.88 -10.54 -0.66
C ILE A 94 -5.06 -9.91 -1.40
N CYS A 95 -6.17 -10.63 -1.56
CA CYS A 95 -7.38 -10.10 -2.22
C CYS A 95 -7.90 -8.85 -1.51
N THR A 96 -8.03 -8.89 -0.19
CA THR A 96 -8.47 -7.75 0.62
C THR A 96 -7.53 -6.56 0.43
N PHE A 97 -6.22 -6.79 0.46
CA PHE A 97 -5.24 -5.73 0.26
C PHE A 97 -5.35 -5.07 -1.13
N PHE A 98 -5.56 -5.84 -2.19
CA PHE A 98 -5.78 -5.30 -3.54
C PHE A 98 -7.07 -4.48 -3.64
N VAL A 99 -8.16 -4.95 -3.05
CA VAL A 99 -9.44 -4.20 -3.00
C VAL A 99 -9.26 -2.87 -2.27
N LEU A 100 -8.59 -2.87 -1.11
CA LEU A 100 -8.29 -1.66 -0.36
C LEU A 100 -7.40 -0.68 -1.13
N CYS A 101 -6.43 -1.20 -1.89
CA CYS A 101 -5.62 -0.38 -2.79
C CYS A 101 -6.43 0.23 -3.92
N GLY A 102 -7.34 -0.54 -4.53
CA GLY A 102 -8.27 -0.04 -5.55
C GLY A 102 -9.14 1.10 -5.03
N ILE A 103 -9.78 0.92 -3.87
CA ILE A 103 -10.55 1.99 -3.19
C ILE A 103 -9.66 3.21 -2.92
N SER A 104 -8.42 3.00 -2.51
CA SER A 104 -7.46 4.09 -2.26
C SER A 104 -7.10 4.88 -3.52
N CYS A 105 -7.07 4.22 -4.68
CA CYS A 105 -6.81 4.87 -5.97
C CYS A 105 -7.94 5.83 -6.37
N THR A 106 -9.20 5.46 -6.09
CA THR A 106 -10.34 6.34 -6.38
C THR A 106 -10.39 7.58 -5.49
N LEU A 107 -9.86 7.49 -4.26
CA LEU A 107 -9.82 8.58 -3.29
C LEU A 107 -8.58 9.48 -3.43
N SER A 108 -7.58 9.09 -4.22
CA SER A 108 -6.29 9.79 -4.34
C SER A 108 -6.27 10.77 -5.51
N LYS A 109 -5.65 11.93 -5.30
CA LYS A 109 -5.48 12.96 -6.35
C LYS A 109 -4.27 12.73 -7.25
N SER A 110 -3.29 11.88 -6.86
CA SER A 110 -2.03 11.67 -7.60
C SER A 110 -1.59 10.21 -7.60
N ASN A 111 -2.37 9.38 -8.30
CA ASN A 111 -2.10 7.94 -8.41
C ASN A 111 -0.79 7.64 -9.14
N PHE A 112 -0.42 8.47 -10.12
CA PHE A 112 0.82 8.29 -10.86
C PHE A 112 2.06 8.37 -9.96
N LYS A 113 2.15 9.38 -9.08
CA LYS A 113 3.28 9.51 -8.14
C LYS A 113 3.36 8.33 -7.18
N ARG A 114 2.22 7.85 -6.68
CA ARG A 114 2.15 6.69 -5.79
C ARG A 114 2.56 5.41 -6.50
N GLY A 115 2.04 5.17 -7.71
CA GLY A 115 2.40 4.01 -8.52
C GLY A 115 3.89 4.00 -8.89
N PHE A 116 4.43 5.16 -9.25
CA PHE A 116 5.85 5.31 -9.55
C PHE A 116 6.74 5.03 -8.33
N LEU A 117 6.38 5.56 -7.16
CA LEU A 117 7.13 5.28 -5.92
C LEU A 117 7.09 3.80 -5.54
N LEU A 118 5.92 3.16 -5.68
CA LEU A 118 5.78 1.71 -5.45
C LEU A 118 6.64 0.90 -6.44
N ALA A 119 6.67 1.30 -7.72
CA ALA A 119 7.51 0.67 -8.74
C ALA A 119 9.01 0.82 -8.39
N LEU A 120 9.42 2.00 -7.93
CA LEU A 120 10.79 2.24 -7.51
C LEU A 120 11.19 1.35 -6.31
N CYS A 121 10.31 1.22 -5.31
CA CYS A 121 10.52 0.32 -4.17
C CYS A 121 10.58 -1.15 -4.63
N ALA A 122 9.69 -1.57 -5.53
CA ALA A 122 9.68 -2.92 -6.07
C ALA A 122 10.98 -3.26 -6.82
N LEU A 123 11.45 -2.35 -7.68
CA LEU A 123 12.73 -2.47 -8.39
C LEU A 123 13.92 -2.45 -7.42
N GLY A 124 13.86 -1.66 -6.35
CA GLY A 124 14.87 -1.65 -5.29
C GLY A 124 15.01 -3.02 -4.63
N ILE A 125 13.90 -3.67 -4.29
CA ILE A 125 13.90 -5.03 -3.72
C ILE A 125 14.48 -6.03 -4.72
N THR A 126 14.07 -5.97 -5.99
CA THR A 126 14.63 -6.84 -7.03
C THR A 126 16.14 -6.63 -7.21
N GLY A 127 16.59 -5.36 -7.17
CA GLY A 127 18.02 -5.04 -7.28
C GLY A 127 18.83 -5.61 -6.11
N VAL A 128 18.37 -5.42 -4.87
CA VAL A 128 19.03 -5.96 -3.67
C VAL A 128 19.04 -7.48 -3.68
N THR A 129 17.89 -8.11 -3.96
CA THR A 129 17.82 -9.59 -4.01
C THR A 129 18.60 -10.15 -5.19
N GLY A 130 18.72 -9.44 -6.32
CA GLY A 130 19.54 -9.81 -7.45
C GLY A 130 21.05 -9.79 -7.14
N VAL A 131 21.51 -8.86 -6.31
CA VAL A 131 22.90 -8.86 -5.82
C VAL A 131 23.13 -10.07 -4.90
N ILE A 132 22.19 -10.39 -4.01
CA ILE A 132 22.28 -11.55 -3.12
C ILE A 132 22.29 -12.86 -3.93
N GLU A 133 21.50 -12.94 -4.99
CA GLU A 133 21.46 -14.10 -5.91
C GLU A 133 22.82 -14.41 -6.54
N SER A 134 23.68 -13.39 -6.72
CA SER A 134 25.05 -13.59 -7.22
C SER A 134 25.93 -14.40 -6.25
N TYR A 135 25.55 -14.46 -4.98
CA TYR A 135 26.26 -15.21 -3.94
C TYR A 135 25.52 -16.48 -3.50
N TYR A 136 24.17 -16.47 -3.58
CA TYR A 136 23.31 -17.56 -3.11
C TYR A 136 22.16 -17.74 -4.11
N GLU A 137 22.10 -18.87 -4.80
CA GLU A 137 21.05 -19.18 -5.77
C GLU A 137 19.68 -19.33 -5.08
N GLY A 138 18.62 -18.79 -5.72
CA GLY A 138 17.24 -18.95 -5.27
C GLY A 138 16.67 -17.79 -4.44
N PHE A 139 17.43 -16.71 -4.19
CA PHE A 139 16.99 -15.57 -3.38
C PHE A 139 16.35 -14.42 -4.18
N ILE A 140 16.40 -14.46 -5.50
CA ILE A 140 15.90 -13.36 -6.33
C ILE A 140 14.37 -13.24 -6.31
N VAL A 141 13.85 -12.09 -5.91
CA VAL A 141 12.44 -11.73 -6.05
C VAL A 141 12.23 -11.03 -7.39
N ARG A 142 11.96 -11.79 -8.45
CA ARG A 142 11.72 -11.24 -9.79
C ARG A 142 10.37 -10.56 -9.91
N PHE A 143 9.34 -11.13 -9.31
CA PHE A 143 7.98 -10.60 -9.35
C PHE A 143 7.23 -10.94 -8.06
N GLY A 144 6.99 -9.92 -7.24
CA GLY A 144 6.26 -10.06 -5.97
C GLY A 144 4.96 -9.26 -5.95
N VAL A 145 4.22 -9.34 -4.85
CA VAL A 145 2.97 -8.59 -4.62
C VAL A 145 3.16 -7.08 -4.82
N LEU A 146 4.34 -6.55 -4.47
CA LEU A 146 4.65 -5.13 -4.61
C LEU A 146 4.75 -4.70 -6.09
N HIS A 147 5.31 -5.56 -6.95
CA HIS A 147 5.36 -5.32 -8.41
C HIS A 147 3.95 -5.32 -9.01
N MET A 148 3.14 -6.31 -8.65
CA MET A 148 1.73 -6.36 -9.08
C MET A 148 0.96 -5.14 -8.63
N LEU A 149 1.16 -4.68 -7.40
CA LEU A 149 0.50 -3.50 -6.87
C LEU A 149 0.92 -2.23 -7.60
N ALA A 150 2.23 -2.06 -7.85
CA ALA A 150 2.75 -0.94 -8.62
C ALA A 150 2.16 -0.91 -10.03
N ALA A 151 2.15 -2.05 -10.72
CA ALA A 151 1.56 -2.20 -12.05
C ALA A 151 0.05 -1.86 -12.05
N ALA A 152 -0.72 -2.36 -11.08
CA ALA A 152 -2.14 -2.09 -10.96
C ALA A 152 -2.45 -0.59 -10.74
N VAL A 153 -1.69 0.08 -9.85
CA VAL A 153 -1.87 1.51 -9.57
C VAL A 153 -1.48 2.36 -10.78
N LEU A 154 -0.40 2.01 -11.49
CA LEU A 154 0.02 2.71 -12.70
C LEU A 154 -0.99 2.50 -13.85
N MET A 155 -1.48 1.27 -14.06
CA MET A 155 -2.54 1.00 -15.04
C MET A 155 -3.79 1.81 -14.74
N TYR A 156 -4.23 1.85 -13.49
CA TYR A 156 -5.36 2.69 -13.08
C TYR A 156 -5.11 4.17 -13.42
N ALA A 157 -3.90 4.70 -13.12
CA ALA A 157 -3.55 6.08 -13.41
C ALA A 157 -3.56 6.39 -14.91
N VAL A 158 -3.11 5.46 -15.75
CA VAL A 158 -3.15 5.59 -17.22
C VAL A 158 -4.60 5.56 -17.73
N VAL A 159 -5.42 4.63 -17.27
CA VAL A 159 -6.84 4.54 -17.65
C VAL A 159 -7.59 5.80 -17.25
N ASP A 160 -7.39 6.32 -16.03
CA ASP A 160 -7.99 7.58 -15.57
C ASP A 160 -7.55 8.77 -16.44
N LEU A 161 -6.28 8.83 -16.82
CA LEU A 161 -5.76 9.85 -17.73
C LEU A 161 -6.40 9.76 -19.11
N LEU A 162 -6.48 8.57 -19.71
CA LEU A 162 -7.11 8.35 -21.01
C LEU A 162 -8.60 8.68 -20.99
N ALA A 163 -9.31 8.30 -19.94
CA ALA A 163 -10.72 8.63 -19.76
C ALA A 163 -10.94 10.15 -19.69
N ARG A 164 -10.08 10.89 -18.98
CA ARG A 164 -10.12 12.35 -18.92
C ARG A 164 -9.85 13.00 -20.28
N LEU A 165 -8.89 12.47 -21.04
CA LEU A 165 -8.60 12.98 -22.38
C LEU A 165 -9.74 12.70 -23.37
N ALA A 166 -10.37 11.53 -23.28
CA ALA A 166 -11.50 11.17 -24.14
C ALA A 166 -12.78 11.99 -23.85
N LEU A 167 -12.93 12.48 -22.61
CA LEU A 167 -14.07 13.31 -22.18
C LEU A 167 -13.85 14.81 -22.39
N LEU A 168 -12.65 15.24 -22.81
CA LEU A 168 -12.41 16.62 -23.20
C LEU A 168 -13.13 16.89 -24.53
N PRO A 169 -14.06 17.89 -24.59
CA PRO A 169 -14.70 18.26 -25.86
C PRO A 169 -13.60 18.76 -26.83
N VAL A 170 -13.52 18.12 -27.98
CA VAL A 170 -12.72 18.63 -29.10
C VAL A 170 -13.31 19.99 -29.48
N LYS A 171 -12.59 21.08 -29.17
CA LYS A 171 -12.94 22.44 -29.60
C LYS A 171 -12.44 22.67 -31.00
#